data_cbf0fb1b0926ff12454772f59399403a
#
_entry.id   cbf0fb1b0926ff12454772f59399403a
#
_cell.length_a   1.000
_cell.length_b   1.000
_cell.length_c   1.000
_cell.angle_alpha   90.00
_cell.angle_beta   90.00
_cell.angle_gamma   90.00
#
_symmetry.space_group_name_H-M   'P 1'
#
loop_
_entity.id
_entity.type
_entity.pdbx_description
1 polymer ?
#
loop_
_entity_poly.entity_id
_entity_poly.type
_entity_poly.pdbx_seq_one_letter_code
_entity_poly.pdbx_strand_id
1 'polypeptide(L)'
;MKVGIIGLGRMGEGMSRRMMKKGIETWGYRRNIKKAEEAYEAGYVSGVTYSIEQLAEVLHRDKTAGEVPAIFMMVVPAENVEGTIDELLPFCVEGDIIIDHGNSNFKDSRRRAERLSKLGIQYLDCGTSGGVYGL
;
A
#
# COMPACT_ATOMS: atom_id res chain seq x y z
N MET A 1 -7.18 -0.59 -13.08
CA MET A 1 -6.00 -0.45 -12.22
C MET A 1 -6.32 -0.96 -10.82
N LYS A 2 -5.43 -1.73 -10.26
CA LYS A 2 -5.51 -2.22 -8.89
C LYS A 2 -4.41 -1.60 -8.05
N VAL A 3 -4.75 -1.25 -6.81
CA VAL A 3 -3.80 -0.69 -5.84
C VAL A 3 -3.92 -1.45 -4.53
N GLY A 4 -2.80 -1.81 -3.93
CA GLY A 4 -2.77 -2.45 -2.62
C GLY A 4 -2.61 -1.40 -1.52
N ILE A 5 -3.35 -1.53 -0.43
CA ILE A 5 -3.26 -0.64 0.72
C ILE A 5 -2.85 -1.46 1.94
N ILE A 6 -1.70 -1.15 2.49
CA ILE A 6 -1.20 -1.74 3.73
C ILE A 6 -1.46 -0.73 4.84
N GLY A 7 -2.26 -1.11 5.82
CA GLY A 7 -2.70 -0.21 6.88
C GLY A 7 -4.09 0.33 6.61
N LEU A 8 -5.08 -0.54 6.60
CA LEU A 8 -6.47 -0.19 6.32
C LEU A 8 -7.18 0.35 7.59
N GLY A 9 -6.61 1.43 8.16
CA GLY A 9 -7.23 2.20 9.22
C GLY A 9 -8.08 3.32 8.64
N ARG A 10 -8.40 4.33 9.45
CA ARG A 10 -9.24 5.46 9.01
C ARG A 10 -8.70 6.15 7.76
N MET A 11 -7.41 6.46 7.74
CA MET A 11 -6.78 7.13 6.61
C MET A 11 -6.81 6.24 5.37
N GLY A 12 -6.39 4.98 5.52
CA GLY A 12 -6.37 4.01 4.42
C GLY A 12 -7.77 3.76 3.86
N GLU A 13 -8.78 3.62 4.73
CA GLU A 13 -10.16 3.47 4.29
C GLU A 13 -10.65 4.68 3.50
N GLY A 14 -10.35 5.88 3.99
CA GLY A 14 -10.73 7.12 3.30
C GLY A 14 -10.11 7.24 1.93
N MET A 15 -8.82 6.93 1.82
CA MET A 15 -8.09 6.94 0.55
C MET A 15 -8.67 5.90 -0.41
N SER A 16 -8.95 4.70 0.09
CA SER A 16 -9.55 3.62 -0.68
C SER A 16 -10.90 4.04 -1.27
N ARG A 17 -11.76 4.61 -0.43
CA ARG A 17 -13.09 5.05 -0.86
C ARG A 17 -13.01 6.09 -1.98
N ARG A 18 -12.08 7.04 -1.87
CA ARG A 18 -11.89 8.03 -2.93
C ARG A 18 -11.40 7.42 -4.23
N MET A 19 -10.46 6.49 -4.14
CA MET A 19 -9.95 5.80 -5.32
C MET A 19 -11.02 4.96 -6.00
N MET A 20 -11.84 4.26 -5.22
CA MET A 20 -12.96 3.48 -5.77
C MET A 20 -13.95 4.35 -6.52
N LYS A 21 -14.23 5.55 -6.02
CA LYS A 21 -15.10 6.52 -6.72
C LYS A 21 -14.53 6.94 -8.07
N LYS A 22 -13.23 6.81 -8.26
CA LYS A 22 -12.55 7.12 -9.52
C LYS A 22 -12.32 5.88 -10.39
N GLY A 23 -12.92 4.75 -10.03
CA GLY A 23 -12.81 3.52 -10.78
C GLY A 23 -11.54 2.71 -10.53
N ILE A 24 -10.81 3.03 -9.46
CA ILE A 24 -9.61 2.27 -9.08
C ILE A 24 -10.00 1.17 -8.10
N GLU A 25 -9.65 -0.07 -8.44
CA GLU A 25 -9.87 -1.22 -7.57
C GLU A 25 -8.83 -1.22 -6.45
N THR A 26 -9.29 -1.32 -5.21
CA THR A 26 -8.41 -1.29 -4.03
C THR A 26 -8.49 -2.59 -3.27
N TRP A 27 -7.31 -3.10 -2.89
CA TRP A 27 -7.18 -4.31 -2.07
C TRP A 27 -6.43 -3.94 -0.80
N GLY A 28 -7.03 -4.27 0.35
CA GLY A 28 -6.50 -3.83 1.63
C GLY A 28 -5.99 -4.97 2.49
N TYR A 29 -5.00 -4.66 3.31
CA TYR A 29 -4.50 -5.52 4.36
C TYR A 29 -4.28 -4.74 5.64
N ARG A 30 -4.65 -5.34 6.76
CA ARG A 30 -4.27 -4.86 8.10
C ARG A 30 -4.16 -6.06 9.03
N ARG A 31 -3.40 -5.91 10.12
CA ARG A 31 -3.17 -7.00 11.07
C ARG A 31 -4.45 -7.48 11.73
N ASN A 32 -5.35 -6.57 12.08
CA ASN A 32 -6.66 -6.93 12.62
C ASN A 32 -7.58 -7.36 11.47
N ILE A 33 -7.61 -8.66 11.21
CA ILE A 33 -8.36 -9.26 10.10
C ILE A 33 -9.85 -8.97 10.22
N LYS A 34 -10.41 -9.02 11.42
CA LYS A 34 -11.83 -8.73 11.63
C LYS A 34 -12.19 -7.31 11.19
N LYS A 35 -11.35 -6.34 11.52
CA LYS A 35 -11.57 -4.95 11.10
C LYS A 35 -11.37 -4.77 9.60
N ALA A 36 -10.49 -5.54 8.99
CA ALA A 36 -10.34 -5.53 7.53
C ALA A 36 -11.63 -6.04 6.87
N GLU A 37 -12.19 -7.13 7.37
CA GLU A 37 -13.45 -7.68 6.87
C GLU A 37 -14.62 -6.71 7.05
N GLU A 38 -14.67 -6.01 8.18
CA GLU A 38 -15.68 -4.98 8.44
C GLU A 38 -15.61 -3.85 7.40
N ALA A 39 -14.39 -3.42 7.03
CA ALA A 39 -14.20 -2.41 6.00
C ALA A 39 -14.70 -2.88 4.64
N TYR A 40 -14.46 -4.14 4.30
CA TYR A 40 -14.95 -4.73 3.07
C TYR A 40 -16.48 -4.79 3.05
N GLU A 41 -17.08 -5.25 4.14
CA GLU A 41 -18.54 -5.33 4.26
C GLU A 41 -19.21 -3.96 4.19
N ALA A 42 -18.54 -2.92 4.71
CA ALA A 42 -19.01 -1.55 4.63
C ALA A 42 -18.85 -0.91 3.25
N GLY A 43 -18.20 -1.59 2.31
CA GLY A 43 -17.97 -1.07 0.97
C GLY A 43 -16.81 -0.08 0.88
N TYR A 44 -15.89 -0.09 1.84
CA TYR A 44 -14.78 0.86 1.89
C TYR A 44 -13.56 0.42 1.08
N VAL A 45 -13.52 -0.83 0.67
CA VAL A 45 -12.42 -1.42 -0.08
C VAL A 45 -13.01 -2.46 -1.04
N SER A 46 -12.35 -2.67 -2.18
CA SER A 46 -12.84 -3.63 -3.20
C SER A 46 -12.67 -5.07 -2.75
N GLY A 47 -11.66 -5.34 -1.94
CA GLY A 47 -11.42 -6.65 -1.35
C GLY A 47 -10.37 -6.55 -0.27
N VAL A 48 -10.26 -7.59 0.54
CA VAL A 48 -9.25 -7.67 1.61
C VAL A 48 -8.44 -8.94 1.46
N THR A 49 -7.23 -8.90 1.99
CA THR A 49 -6.35 -10.05 2.06
C THR A 49 -5.95 -10.30 3.50
N TYR A 50 -5.44 -11.48 3.77
CA TYR A 50 -5.14 -11.93 5.13
C TYR A 50 -3.64 -11.97 5.43
N SER A 51 -2.82 -11.58 4.45
CA SER A 51 -1.38 -11.47 4.59
C SER A 51 -0.83 -10.51 3.54
N ILE A 52 0.38 -10.01 3.76
CA ILE A 52 1.09 -9.19 2.78
C ILE A 52 1.43 -10.02 1.54
N GLU A 53 1.80 -11.28 1.73
CA GLU A 53 2.04 -12.21 0.62
C GLU A 53 0.81 -12.31 -0.28
N GLN A 54 -0.36 -12.51 0.32
CA GLN A 54 -1.61 -12.63 -0.43
C GLN A 54 -1.94 -11.33 -1.16
N LEU A 55 -1.67 -10.18 -0.55
CA LEU A 55 -1.87 -8.89 -1.20
C LEU A 55 -0.99 -8.77 -2.46
N ALA A 56 0.27 -9.15 -2.35
CA ALA A 56 1.18 -9.15 -3.49
C ALA A 56 0.69 -10.09 -4.59
N GLU A 57 0.22 -11.28 -4.24
CA GLU A 57 -0.35 -12.23 -5.20
C GLU A 57 -1.52 -11.64 -5.96
N VAL A 58 -2.45 -10.98 -5.26
CA VAL A 58 -3.61 -10.35 -5.92
C VAL A 58 -3.16 -9.28 -6.90
N LEU A 59 -2.20 -8.45 -6.53
CA LEU A 59 -1.73 -7.36 -7.38
C LEU A 59 -0.93 -7.85 -8.59
N HIS A 60 -0.26 -8.99 -8.47
CA HIS A 60 0.54 -9.55 -9.57
C HIS A 60 -0.24 -10.53 -10.46
N ARG A 61 -1.40 -11.00 -10.02
CA ARG A 61 -2.13 -12.13 -10.62
C ARG A 61 -2.42 -11.98 -12.11
N ASP A 62 -2.87 -10.81 -12.54
CA ASP A 62 -3.35 -10.58 -13.89
C ASP A 62 -2.35 -9.79 -14.75
N LYS A 63 -1.07 -9.81 -14.35
CA LYS A 63 -0.05 -9.04 -15.06
C LYS A 63 0.68 -9.90 -16.07
N THR A 64 0.66 -9.46 -17.31
CA THR A 64 1.58 -9.96 -18.34
C THR A 64 2.91 -9.22 -18.22
N ALA A 65 4.00 -9.90 -18.61
CA ALA A 65 5.34 -9.30 -18.57
C ALA A 65 5.37 -7.99 -19.36
N GLY A 66 5.77 -6.91 -18.68
CA GLY A 66 5.86 -5.59 -19.29
C GLY A 66 4.67 -4.66 -19.03
N GLU A 67 3.65 -5.14 -18.32
CA GLU A 67 2.51 -4.31 -17.96
C GLU A 67 2.72 -3.48 -16.69
N VAL A 68 1.70 -2.68 -16.35
CA VAL A 68 1.69 -1.73 -15.23
C VAL A 68 2.22 -2.35 -13.93
N PRO A 69 3.13 -1.68 -13.21
CA PRO A 69 3.68 -2.20 -11.97
C PRO A 69 2.61 -2.37 -10.87
N ALA A 70 2.87 -3.24 -9.91
CA ALA A 70 2.07 -3.29 -8.70
C ALA A 70 2.37 -2.06 -7.85
N ILE A 71 1.32 -1.45 -7.30
CA ILE A 71 1.45 -0.27 -6.46
C ILE A 71 1.00 -0.63 -5.06
N PHE A 72 1.91 -0.50 -4.10
CA PHE A 72 1.63 -0.73 -2.68
C PHE A 72 1.67 0.60 -1.94
N MET A 73 0.54 0.99 -1.37
CA MET A 73 0.45 2.19 -0.55
C MET A 73 0.57 1.79 0.92
N MET A 74 1.60 2.28 1.60
CA MET A 74 1.78 2.04 3.02
C MET A 74 1.19 3.20 3.80
N VAL A 75 0.08 2.94 4.48
CA VAL A 75 -0.61 3.92 5.32
C VAL A 75 -0.47 3.46 6.77
N VAL A 76 0.76 3.41 7.23
CA VAL A 76 1.13 2.97 8.58
C VAL A 76 1.92 4.08 9.27
N PRO A 77 1.98 4.09 10.62
CA PRO A 77 2.80 5.06 11.33
C PRO A 77 4.28 5.00 10.90
N ALA A 78 4.96 6.13 10.95
CA ALA A 78 6.35 6.24 10.49
C ALA A 78 7.27 5.18 11.12
N GLU A 79 7.07 4.88 12.40
CA GLU A 79 7.86 3.88 13.12
C GLU A 79 7.66 2.44 12.61
N ASN A 80 6.59 2.19 11.86
CA ASN A 80 6.28 0.86 11.33
C ASN A 80 6.68 0.70 9.85
N VAL A 81 7.13 1.78 9.20
CA VAL A 81 7.43 1.75 7.77
C VAL A 81 8.56 0.79 7.43
N GLU A 82 9.66 0.83 8.17
CA GLU A 82 10.81 -0.02 7.89
C GLU A 82 10.45 -1.51 8.00
N GLY A 83 9.75 -1.88 9.08
CA GLY A 83 9.30 -3.26 9.27
C GLY A 83 8.34 -3.73 8.19
N THR A 84 7.45 -2.84 7.75
CA THR A 84 6.50 -3.14 6.68
C THR A 84 7.22 -3.38 5.36
N ILE A 85 8.22 -2.56 5.04
CA ILE A 85 9.05 -2.77 3.85
C ILE A 85 9.74 -4.13 3.92
N ASP A 86 10.31 -4.49 5.06
CA ASP A 86 10.99 -5.76 5.23
C ASP A 86 10.05 -6.96 5.02
N GLU A 87 8.80 -6.85 5.47
CA GLU A 87 7.79 -7.88 5.24
C GLU A 87 7.35 -7.96 3.79
N LEU A 88 7.32 -6.83 3.09
CA LEU A 88 6.83 -6.74 1.71
C LEU A 88 7.88 -7.15 0.68
N LEU A 89 9.15 -6.83 0.90
CA LEU A 89 10.21 -7.03 -0.08
C LEU A 89 10.32 -8.44 -0.66
N PRO A 90 10.17 -9.53 0.15
CA PRO A 90 10.25 -10.89 -0.41
C PRO A 90 9.21 -11.16 -1.51
N PHE A 91 8.13 -10.40 -1.54
CA PHE A 91 7.02 -10.61 -2.46
C PHE A 91 6.96 -9.56 -3.57
N CYS A 92 7.86 -8.58 -3.55
CA CYS A 92 7.97 -7.59 -4.60
C CYS A 92 8.75 -8.13 -5.80
N VAL A 93 8.43 -7.61 -6.97
CA VAL A 93 9.17 -7.88 -8.20
C VAL A 93 9.70 -6.57 -8.77
N GLU A 94 10.72 -6.68 -9.64
CA GLU A 94 11.28 -5.52 -10.30
C GLU A 94 10.19 -4.73 -11.02
N GLY A 95 10.20 -3.42 -10.85
CA GLY A 95 9.21 -2.52 -11.42
C GLY A 95 8.08 -2.15 -10.46
N ASP A 96 7.95 -2.86 -9.34
CA ASP A 96 6.92 -2.51 -8.36
C ASP A 96 7.19 -1.14 -7.73
N ILE A 97 6.11 -0.51 -7.27
CA ILE A 97 6.15 0.83 -6.67
C ILE A 97 5.62 0.74 -5.24
N ILE A 98 6.39 1.29 -4.30
CA ILE A 98 5.97 1.44 -2.90
C ILE A 98 5.80 2.92 -2.62
N ILE A 99 4.63 3.31 -2.13
CA ILE A 99 4.33 4.69 -1.75
C ILE A 99 4.19 4.76 -0.24
N ASP A 100 5.03 5.55 0.40
CA ASP A 100 5.02 5.74 1.86
C ASP A 100 4.15 6.94 2.23
N HIS A 101 3.04 6.68 2.90
CA HIS A 101 2.15 7.71 3.43
C HIS A 101 2.32 7.89 4.94
N GLY A 102 3.41 7.35 5.51
CA GLY A 102 3.67 7.37 6.95
C GLY A 102 4.29 8.66 7.48
N ASN A 103 4.47 9.67 6.64
CA ASN A 103 5.15 10.93 7.01
C ASN A 103 6.54 10.70 7.59
N SER A 104 7.30 9.85 6.94
CA SER A 104 8.66 9.51 7.34
C SER A 104 9.60 10.72 7.21
N ASN A 105 10.68 10.71 8.01
CA ASN A 105 11.76 11.69 7.90
C ASN A 105 12.38 11.59 6.50
N PHE A 106 12.69 12.75 5.87
CA PHE A 106 13.22 12.76 4.49
C PHE A 106 14.55 12.01 4.34
N LYS A 107 15.39 11.96 5.38
CA LYS A 107 16.66 11.22 5.35
C LYS A 107 16.41 9.73 5.28
N ASP A 108 15.42 9.24 6.01
CA ASP A 108 15.01 7.84 5.97
C ASP A 108 14.39 7.50 4.62
N SER A 109 13.58 8.39 4.08
CA SER A 109 12.97 8.21 2.76
C SER A 109 14.02 8.11 1.65
N ARG A 110 15.05 8.96 1.70
CA ARG A 110 16.17 8.90 0.75
C ARG A 110 16.93 7.58 0.85
N ARG A 111 17.24 7.16 2.06
CA ARG A 111 17.94 5.90 2.31
C ARG A 111 17.15 4.71 1.78
N ARG A 112 15.85 4.71 2.03
CA ARG A 112 14.94 3.66 1.56
C ARG A 112 14.85 3.65 0.03
N ALA A 113 14.72 4.81 -0.58
CA ALA A 113 14.69 4.93 -2.04
C ALA A 113 15.96 4.37 -2.69
N GLU A 114 17.13 4.69 -2.14
CA GLU A 114 18.39 4.17 -2.61
C GLU A 114 18.49 2.66 -2.46
N ARG A 115 18.09 2.12 -1.30
CA ARG A 115 18.08 0.69 -1.03
C ARG A 115 17.18 -0.05 -2.02
N LEU A 116 15.98 0.45 -2.23
CA LEU A 116 14.98 -0.21 -3.06
C LEU A 116 15.28 -0.07 -4.55
N SER A 117 15.88 1.04 -4.96
CA SER A 117 16.26 1.22 -6.37
C SER A 117 17.27 0.17 -6.83
N LYS A 118 18.13 -0.31 -5.95
CA LYS A 118 19.09 -1.39 -6.26
C LYS A 118 18.38 -2.71 -6.57
N LEU A 119 17.15 -2.87 -6.10
CA LEU A 119 16.31 -4.03 -6.35
C LEU A 119 15.33 -3.82 -7.49
N GLY A 120 15.42 -2.66 -8.17
CA GLY A 120 14.49 -2.31 -9.24
C GLY A 120 13.11 -1.88 -8.76
N ILE A 121 12.97 -1.52 -7.48
CA ILE A 121 11.71 -1.09 -6.89
C ILE A 121 11.74 0.42 -6.68
N GLN A 122 10.69 1.11 -7.12
CA GLN A 122 10.54 2.54 -6.91
C GLN A 122 9.91 2.80 -5.54
N TYR A 123 10.45 3.79 -4.85
CA TYR A 123 9.95 4.22 -3.55
C TYR A 123 9.61 5.71 -3.61
N LEU A 124 8.38 6.04 -3.26
CA LEU A 124 7.88 7.42 -3.25
C LEU A 124 7.43 7.77 -1.84
N ASP A 125 7.82 8.94 -1.36
CA ASP A 125 7.37 9.49 -0.10
C ASP A 125 6.27 10.50 -0.40
N CYS A 126 5.06 10.23 0.10
CA CYS A 126 3.90 11.07 -0.15
C CYS A 126 3.40 11.65 1.18
N GLY A 127 3.65 12.95 1.38
CA GLY A 127 3.17 13.64 2.57
C GLY A 127 1.65 13.63 2.63
N THR A 128 1.11 13.19 3.76
CA THR A 128 -0.34 13.15 3.99
C THR A 128 -0.66 14.00 5.20
N SER A 129 -1.37 15.09 4.99
CA SER A 129 -1.75 16.02 6.06
C SER A 129 -3.26 16.18 6.14
N GLY A 130 -3.76 16.72 7.26
CA GLY A 130 -5.19 16.94 7.48
C GLY A 130 -5.93 15.74 8.05
N GLY A 131 -5.28 14.60 8.22
CA GLY A 131 -5.89 13.40 8.78
C GLY A 131 -7.20 13.04 8.09
N VAL A 132 -8.18 12.60 8.86
CA VAL A 132 -9.49 12.24 8.33
C VAL A 132 -10.25 13.42 7.73
N TYR A 133 -9.95 14.63 8.14
CA TYR A 133 -10.60 15.84 7.63
C TYR A 133 -10.00 16.31 6.29
N GLY A 134 -8.81 15.85 5.93
CA GLY A 134 -8.18 16.14 4.66
C GLY A 134 -8.68 15.27 3.51
N LEU A 135 -9.45 14.26 3.84
CA LEU A 135 -9.98 13.33 2.85
C LEU A 135 -11.33 13.80 2.35
#